data_c8e9bfc207e200361a834e9d43b12d81
#
_entry.id   c8e9bfc207e200361a834e9d43b12d81
#
_cell.length_a   1.000
_cell.length_b   1.000
_cell.length_c   1.000
_cell.angle_alpha   90.00
_cell.angle_beta   90.00
_cell.angle_gamma   90.00
#
_symmetry.space_group_name_H-M   'P 1'
#
loop_
_entity.id
_entity.type
_entity.pdbx_description
1 polymer ?
#
loop_
_entity_poly.entity_id
_entity_poly.type
_entity_poly.pdbx_seq_one_letter_code
_entity_poly.pdbx_strand_id
1 'polypeptide(L)'
;MEASAETGLLLWCRAGFEPECAQEIQYCVAGQHRVAGAGQACAVRTERGSGMVRCLPQDGALAVPDWRSLIYARAVLRVLGELRDLDPKDRLGPALALAGRDGARYAEVWVEAPDSEGGEDLRGLARGLEAAALAAMRKRGLLDRAAPLRLHLCLASGTAMTVASARIDGSAPWPGGIPRLKLLREAPSRSALKIEEAWLVLLDDAERASWLRPGMSAVDLGAAPGGWTWQLAR
;
A
#
# COMPACT_ATOMS: atom_id res chain seq x y z
N MET A 1 22.22 -11.31 -11.24
CA MET A 1 21.11 -10.40 -10.92
C MET A 1 20.10 -10.49 -12.05
N GLU A 2 19.07 -11.29 -11.87
CA GLU A 2 17.98 -11.42 -12.83
C GLU A 2 16.87 -10.44 -12.43
N ALA A 3 16.58 -9.46 -13.28
CA ALA A 3 15.36 -8.65 -13.18
C ALA A 3 14.30 -9.40 -14.00
N SER A 4 13.34 -10.03 -13.33
CA SER A 4 12.17 -10.56 -14.01
C SER A 4 11.28 -9.41 -14.44
N ALA A 5 10.96 -9.36 -15.73
CA ALA A 5 10.06 -8.34 -16.32
C ALA A 5 8.58 -8.71 -16.11
N GLU A 6 8.24 -9.54 -15.12
CA GLU A 6 6.85 -9.88 -14.82
C GLU A 6 6.10 -8.65 -14.31
N THR A 7 5.52 -7.93 -15.26
CA THR A 7 4.61 -6.81 -14.96
C THR A 7 3.27 -7.37 -14.47
N GLY A 8 2.73 -6.82 -13.39
CA GLY A 8 1.49 -7.27 -12.79
C GLY A 8 1.09 -6.33 -11.67
N LEU A 9 0.32 -6.83 -10.72
CA LEU A 9 -0.04 -6.10 -9.52
C LEU A 9 0.60 -6.73 -8.29
N LEU A 10 1.06 -5.89 -7.36
CA LEU A 10 1.37 -6.27 -5.99
C LEU A 10 0.28 -5.68 -5.09
N LEU A 11 -0.32 -6.52 -4.26
CA LEU A 11 -1.29 -6.10 -3.28
C LEU A 11 -0.72 -6.28 -1.88
N TRP A 12 -0.88 -5.25 -1.05
CA TRP A 12 -0.68 -5.37 0.39
C TRP A 12 -1.98 -5.82 1.05
N CYS A 13 -1.91 -6.80 1.92
CA CYS A 13 -3.03 -7.25 2.75
C CYS A 13 -2.59 -7.47 4.20
N ARG A 14 -3.51 -7.87 5.05
CA ARG A 14 -3.15 -8.35 6.39
C ARG A 14 -2.53 -9.74 6.28
N ALA A 15 -1.41 -9.97 6.95
CA ALA A 15 -0.79 -11.29 7.03
C ALA A 15 -1.80 -12.34 7.56
N GLY A 16 -1.88 -13.46 6.87
CA GLY A 16 -2.85 -14.54 7.11
C GLY A 16 -4.14 -14.43 6.27
N PHE A 17 -4.35 -13.33 5.53
CA PHE A 17 -5.50 -13.12 4.63
C PHE A 17 -5.10 -13.12 3.15
N GLU A 18 -3.94 -13.65 2.81
CA GLU A 18 -3.47 -13.72 1.43
C GLU A 18 -4.41 -14.53 0.52
N PRO A 19 -5.00 -15.67 0.96
CA PRO A 19 -5.95 -16.42 0.13
C PRO A 19 -7.21 -15.63 -0.22
N GLU A 20 -7.79 -14.92 0.75
CA GLU A 20 -8.98 -14.09 0.55
C GLU A 20 -8.68 -12.91 -0.35
N CYS A 21 -7.54 -12.23 -0.14
CA CYS A 21 -7.08 -11.16 -1.01
C CYS A 21 -6.81 -11.64 -2.44
N ALA A 22 -6.29 -12.87 -2.61
CA ALA A 22 -6.08 -13.51 -3.90
C ALA A 22 -7.40 -13.76 -4.64
N GLN A 23 -8.41 -14.28 -3.95
CA GLN A 23 -9.75 -14.48 -4.52
C GLN A 23 -10.40 -13.16 -4.89
N GLU A 24 -10.29 -12.15 -4.02
CA GLU A 24 -10.82 -10.82 -4.27
C GLU A 24 -10.25 -10.21 -5.55
N ILE A 25 -8.93 -10.20 -5.73
CA ILE A 25 -8.32 -9.60 -6.92
C ILE A 25 -8.68 -10.37 -8.19
N GLN A 26 -8.72 -11.72 -8.15
CA GLN A 26 -9.15 -12.53 -9.28
C GLN A 26 -10.58 -12.19 -9.69
N TYR A 27 -11.48 -12.04 -8.71
CA TYR A 27 -12.88 -11.65 -8.95
C TYR A 27 -12.98 -10.25 -9.58
N CYS A 28 -12.20 -9.29 -9.08
CA CYS A 28 -12.20 -7.92 -9.58
C CYS A 28 -11.67 -7.82 -11.03
N VAL A 29 -10.55 -8.47 -11.34
CA VAL A 29 -9.96 -8.42 -12.69
C VAL A 29 -10.73 -9.23 -13.71
N ALA A 30 -11.49 -10.26 -13.28
CA ALA A 30 -12.41 -11.01 -14.13
C ALA A 30 -13.66 -10.20 -14.55
N GLY A 31 -13.77 -8.93 -14.14
CA GLY A 31 -14.89 -8.05 -14.53
C GLY A 31 -16.22 -8.33 -13.80
N GLN A 32 -16.20 -9.12 -12.75
CA GLN A 32 -17.38 -9.46 -11.95
C GLN A 32 -17.73 -8.37 -10.91
N HIS A 33 -16.83 -7.46 -10.63
CA HIS A 33 -17.12 -6.19 -9.96
C HIS A 33 -17.22 -5.08 -11.02
N ARG A 34 -18.13 -4.13 -10.85
CA ARG A 34 -18.53 -3.03 -11.76
C ARG A 34 -17.39 -2.12 -12.28
N VAL A 35 -16.23 -2.67 -12.58
CA VAL A 35 -15.14 -1.96 -13.26
C VAL A 35 -15.28 -2.27 -14.75
N ALA A 36 -15.61 -1.26 -15.54
CA ALA A 36 -15.74 -1.36 -16.99
C ALA A 36 -14.40 -1.82 -17.61
N GLY A 37 -14.36 -3.06 -18.06
CA GLY A 37 -13.24 -3.67 -18.79
C GLY A 37 -13.54 -5.14 -19.06
N ALA A 38 -13.16 -5.64 -20.23
CA ALA A 38 -13.25 -7.07 -20.54
C ALA A 38 -12.52 -7.86 -19.46
N GLY A 39 -13.17 -8.88 -18.89
CA GLY A 39 -12.59 -9.71 -17.84
C GLY A 39 -11.23 -10.25 -18.26
N GLN A 40 -10.23 -9.96 -17.43
CA GLN A 40 -8.86 -10.40 -17.69
C GLN A 40 -8.54 -11.59 -16.78
N ALA A 41 -7.95 -12.63 -17.33
CA ALA A 41 -7.46 -13.74 -16.54
C ALA A 41 -6.10 -13.37 -15.90
N CYS A 42 -5.93 -13.70 -14.63
CA CYS A 42 -4.66 -13.53 -13.94
C CYS A 42 -4.28 -14.77 -13.13
N ALA A 43 -3.00 -15.05 -13.09
CA ALA A 43 -2.42 -16.00 -12.15
C ALA A 43 -2.08 -15.26 -10.84
N VAL A 44 -2.40 -15.87 -9.70
CA VAL A 44 -2.10 -15.28 -8.40
C VAL A 44 -1.04 -16.13 -7.69
N ARG A 45 -0.05 -15.46 -7.10
CA ARG A 45 0.97 -16.07 -6.24
C ARG A 45 0.85 -15.48 -4.85
N THR A 46 0.78 -16.33 -3.84
CA THR A 46 0.72 -15.97 -2.43
C THR A 46 1.74 -16.77 -1.64
N GLU A 47 2.24 -16.17 -0.58
CA GLU A 47 3.00 -16.84 0.46
C GLU A 47 2.31 -16.55 1.79
N ARG A 48 1.95 -17.61 2.50
CA ARG A 48 1.19 -17.49 3.75
C ARG A 48 1.96 -16.69 4.80
N GLY A 49 1.30 -15.68 5.36
CA GLY A 49 1.89 -14.81 6.37
C GLY A 49 2.79 -13.71 5.83
N SER A 50 2.95 -13.61 4.50
CA SER A 50 3.75 -12.55 3.87
C SER A 50 3.09 -11.18 3.90
N GLY A 51 1.75 -11.11 4.00
CA GLY A 51 0.97 -9.88 3.82
C GLY A 51 0.99 -9.35 2.39
N MET A 52 1.42 -10.17 1.42
CA MET A 52 1.57 -9.78 0.01
C MET A 52 0.89 -10.78 -0.92
N VAL A 53 0.24 -10.26 -1.95
CA VAL A 53 -0.34 -11.04 -3.06
C VAL A 53 0.19 -10.49 -4.38
N ARG A 54 0.66 -11.38 -5.26
CA ARG A 54 1.09 -11.04 -6.61
C ARG A 54 0.02 -11.51 -7.60
N CYS A 55 -0.46 -10.59 -8.43
CA CYS A 55 -1.40 -10.89 -9.51
C CYS A 55 -0.70 -10.65 -10.85
N LEU A 56 -0.51 -11.71 -11.62
CA LEU A 56 0.22 -11.70 -12.88
C LEU A 56 -0.79 -11.81 -14.02
N PRO A 57 -0.74 -10.94 -15.04
CA PRO A 57 -1.61 -11.06 -16.20
C PRO A 57 -1.27 -12.34 -16.97
N GLN A 58 -2.29 -13.00 -17.51
CA GLN A 58 -2.08 -14.04 -18.52
C GLN A 58 -1.87 -13.40 -19.89
N ASP A 59 -2.58 -12.31 -20.17
CA ASP A 59 -2.46 -11.54 -21.41
C ASP A 59 -2.54 -10.04 -21.11
N GLY A 60 -1.70 -9.24 -21.76
CA GLY A 60 -1.72 -7.79 -21.68
C GLY A 60 -1.38 -7.22 -20.30
N ALA A 61 -1.93 -6.04 -19.99
CA ALA A 61 -1.73 -5.36 -18.72
C ALA A 61 -3.02 -5.36 -17.89
N LEU A 62 -2.93 -5.71 -16.61
CA LEU A 62 -4.06 -5.67 -15.69
C LEU A 62 -4.50 -4.22 -15.40
N ALA A 63 -5.79 -3.98 -15.36
CA ALA A 63 -6.33 -2.76 -14.78
C ALA A 63 -6.04 -2.72 -13.27
N VAL A 64 -5.68 -1.55 -12.75
CA VAL A 64 -5.53 -1.35 -11.31
C VAL A 64 -6.90 -1.02 -10.73
N PRO A 65 -7.48 -1.86 -9.88
CA PRO A 65 -8.75 -1.54 -9.24
C PRO A 65 -8.59 -0.39 -8.23
N ASP A 66 -9.67 0.33 -7.98
CA ASP A 66 -9.69 1.28 -6.87
C ASP A 66 -9.56 0.52 -5.55
N TRP A 67 -8.52 0.83 -4.79
CA TRP A 67 -8.25 0.16 -3.52
C TRP A 67 -9.39 0.30 -2.51
N ARG A 68 -10.19 1.39 -2.59
CA ARG A 68 -11.36 1.61 -1.73
C ARG A 68 -12.50 0.62 -2.00
N SER A 69 -12.54 0.02 -3.18
CA SER A 69 -13.53 -1.01 -3.52
C SER A 69 -13.16 -2.40 -3.02
N LEU A 70 -11.96 -2.55 -2.45
CA LEU A 70 -11.43 -3.83 -1.98
C LEU A 70 -11.58 -3.95 -0.46
N ILE A 71 -11.78 -5.19 0.01
CA ILE A 71 -12.00 -5.51 1.42
C ILE A 71 -10.71 -6.00 2.07
N TYR A 72 -10.00 -6.89 1.39
CA TYR A 72 -8.78 -7.53 1.91
C TYR A 72 -7.51 -6.81 1.48
N ALA A 73 -7.50 -6.28 0.26
CA ALA A 73 -6.36 -5.51 -0.21
C ALA A 73 -6.38 -4.08 0.37
N ARG A 74 -5.30 -3.71 1.05
CA ARG A 74 -5.08 -2.38 1.64
C ARG A 74 -4.46 -1.39 0.66
N ALA A 75 -3.68 -1.89 -0.29
CA ALA A 75 -3.09 -1.12 -1.37
C ALA A 75 -2.84 -2.00 -2.58
N VAL A 76 -2.95 -1.42 -3.78
CA VAL A 76 -2.69 -2.08 -5.06
C VAL A 76 -1.65 -1.28 -5.81
N LEU A 77 -0.56 -1.93 -6.20
CA LEU A 77 0.59 -1.32 -6.83
C LEU A 77 0.86 -1.98 -8.19
N ARG A 78 1.21 -1.19 -9.20
CA ARG A 78 1.68 -1.70 -10.48
C ARG A 78 3.15 -2.08 -10.39
N VAL A 79 3.48 -3.30 -10.64
CA VAL A 79 4.85 -3.80 -10.58
C VAL A 79 5.63 -3.39 -11.81
N LEU A 80 6.81 -2.85 -11.60
CA LEU A 80 7.81 -2.52 -12.61
C LEU A 80 8.82 -3.65 -12.79
N GLY A 81 9.05 -4.44 -11.73
CA GLY A 81 9.87 -5.65 -11.73
C GLY A 81 10.27 -6.09 -10.33
N GLU A 82 10.85 -7.28 -10.26
CA GLU A 82 11.38 -7.89 -9.05
C GLU A 82 12.92 -7.97 -9.12
N LEU A 83 13.55 -7.70 -8.01
CA LEU A 83 14.98 -7.75 -7.85
C LEU A 83 15.31 -8.78 -6.74
N ARG A 84 16.22 -9.69 -7.03
CA ARG A 84 16.71 -10.71 -6.11
C ARG A 84 18.23 -10.64 -6.02
N ASP A 85 18.79 -11.21 -4.99
CA ASP A 85 20.23 -11.25 -4.74
C ASP A 85 20.91 -9.87 -4.80
N LEU A 86 20.20 -8.87 -4.25
CA LEU A 86 20.68 -7.50 -4.15
C LEU A 86 21.90 -7.43 -3.22
N ASP A 87 22.93 -6.72 -3.66
CA ASP A 87 24.06 -6.39 -2.78
C ASP A 87 23.57 -5.53 -1.61
N PRO A 88 23.81 -5.95 -0.35
CA PRO A 88 23.50 -5.13 0.82
C PRO A 88 24.11 -3.73 0.82
N LYS A 89 25.17 -3.50 0.05
CA LYS A 89 25.83 -2.20 -0.09
C LYS A 89 25.19 -1.31 -1.18
N ASP A 90 24.49 -1.90 -2.15
CA ASP A 90 23.82 -1.16 -3.23
C ASP A 90 22.48 -1.79 -3.62
N ARG A 91 21.50 -1.66 -2.76
CA ARG A 91 20.11 -2.07 -3.06
C ARG A 91 19.38 -1.08 -3.96
N LEU A 92 19.74 0.20 -3.86
CA LEU A 92 19.01 1.29 -4.53
C LEU A 92 19.45 1.48 -5.98
N GLY A 93 20.69 1.19 -6.31
CA GLY A 93 21.20 1.33 -7.68
C GLY A 93 20.35 0.60 -8.72
N PRO A 94 20.19 -0.73 -8.59
CA PRO A 94 19.34 -1.52 -9.49
C PRO A 94 17.86 -1.14 -9.44
N ALA A 95 17.31 -0.82 -8.26
CA ALA A 95 15.91 -0.46 -8.10
C ALA A 95 15.57 0.85 -8.84
N LEU A 96 16.42 1.87 -8.70
CA LEU A 96 16.21 3.14 -9.38
C LEU A 96 16.55 3.08 -10.87
N ALA A 97 17.43 2.19 -11.30
CA ALA A 97 17.66 1.92 -12.72
C ALA A 97 16.40 1.31 -13.35
N LEU A 98 15.75 0.37 -12.65
CA LEU A 98 14.48 -0.22 -13.10
C LEU A 98 13.36 0.82 -13.14
N ALA A 99 13.22 1.64 -12.10
CA ALA A 99 12.21 2.69 -12.03
C ALA A 99 12.35 3.75 -13.14
N GLY A 100 13.56 4.00 -13.61
CA GLY A 100 13.84 5.02 -14.64
C GLY A 100 13.80 4.52 -16.09
N ARG A 101 13.51 3.24 -16.36
CA ARG A 101 13.63 2.65 -17.72
C ARG A 101 12.83 3.39 -18.78
N ASP A 102 11.60 3.79 -18.47
CA ASP A 102 10.68 4.42 -19.42
C ASP A 102 10.61 5.95 -19.29
N GLY A 103 11.64 6.57 -18.69
CA GLY A 103 11.65 8.00 -18.45
C GLY A 103 10.64 8.49 -17.42
N ALA A 104 10.06 7.58 -16.64
CA ALA A 104 9.08 7.90 -15.60
C ALA A 104 9.65 8.85 -14.55
N ARG A 105 8.78 9.72 -14.01
CA ARG A 105 9.06 10.61 -12.89
C ARG A 105 8.08 10.32 -11.77
N TYR A 106 8.51 10.56 -10.55
CA TYR A 106 7.74 10.27 -9.34
C TYR A 106 7.76 11.48 -8.40
N ALA A 107 6.61 11.79 -7.80
CA ALA A 107 6.52 12.87 -6.83
C ALA A 107 7.22 12.52 -5.51
N GLU A 108 7.22 11.25 -5.14
CA GLU A 108 7.78 10.75 -3.89
C GLU A 108 8.16 9.27 -4.00
N VAL A 109 8.86 8.77 -2.99
CA VAL A 109 9.22 7.35 -2.86
C VAL A 109 8.86 6.87 -1.46
N TRP A 110 8.29 5.68 -1.38
CA TRP A 110 8.11 4.93 -0.16
C TRP A 110 8.94 3.65 -0.19
N VAL A 111 9.63 3.38 0.90
CA VAL A 111 10.30 2.10 1.12
C VAL A 111 9.50 1.34 2.15
N GLU A 112 8.95 0.21 1.75
CA GLU A 112 7.93 -0.51 2.51
C GLU A 112 8.40 -1.91 2.87
N ALA A 113 7.92 -2.40 3.99
CA ALA A 113 8.12 -3.76 4.45
C ALA A 113 6.79 -4.38 4.85
N PRO A 114 6.64 -5.71 4.75
CA PRO A 114 5.43 -6.42 5.14
C PRO A 114 5.03 -6.15 6.60
N ASP A 115 3.73 -6.10 6.85
CA ASP A 115 3.15 -6.06 8.20
C ASP A 115 2.90 -7.50 8.69
N SER A 116 3.98 -8.26 8.86
CA SER A 116 4.01 -9.68 9.20
C SER A 116 5.00 -9.95 10.35
N GLU A 117 4.93 -11.15 10.93
CA GLU A 117 5.97 -11.66 11.84
C GLU A 117 7.30 -11.70 11.11
N GLY A 118 8.35 -11.22 11.51
CA GLY A 118 9.63 -11.08 10.75
C GLY A 118 9.74 -9.83 9.86
N GLY A 119 8.65 -9.08 9.65
CA GLY A 119 8.69 -7.79 8.98
C GLY A 119 9.31 -6.67 9.83
N GLU A 120 9.57 -6.89 11.13
CA GLU A 120 10.13 -5.86 12.03
C GLU A 120 11.53 -5.44 11.63
N ASP A 121 12.41 -6.38 11.35
CA ASP A 121 13.79 -6.11 10.89
C ASP A 121 13.78 -5.39 9.54
N LEU A 122 12.89 -5.79 8.64
CA LEU A 122 12.71 -5.15 7.34
C LEU A 122 12.17 -3.72 7.47
N ARG A 123 11.31 -3.44 8.46
CA ARG A 123 10.84 -2.05 8.74
C ARG A 123 11.99 -1.14 9.20
N GLY A 124 12.95 -1.68 9.95
CA GLY A 124 14.18 -0.97 10.29
C GLY A 124 14.99 -0.62 9.06
N LEU A 125 15.22 -1.60 8.18
CA LEU A 125 15.91 -1.43 6.90
C LEU A 125 15.17 -0.43 5.99
N ALA A 126 13.85 -0.54 5.85
CA ALA A 126 13.03 0.35 5.04
C ALA A 126 13.21 1.82 5.46
N ARG A 127 13.09 2.11 6.76
CA ARG A 127 13.32 3.46 7.30
C ARG A 127 14.72 3.99 7.01
N GLY A 128 15.74 3.13 7.10
CA GLY A 128 17.12 3.51 6.79
C GLY A 128 17.35 3.81 5.30
N LEU A 129 16.60 3.14 4.42
CA LEU A 129 16.74 3.31 2.97
C LEU A 129 15.95 4.50 2.41
N GLU A 130 14.90 4.97 3.08
CA GLU A 130 13.96 5.96 2.52
C GLU A 130 14.64 7.31 2.20
N ALA A 131 15.42 7.86 3.14
CA ALA A 131 16.15 9.09 2.91
C ALA A 131 17.21 8.95 1.82
N ALA A 132 17.89 7.81 1.77
CA ALA A 132 18.88 7.50 0.73
C ALA A 132 18.21 7.34 -0.65
N ALA A 133 17.05 6.69 -0.72
CA ALA A 133 16.28 6.55 -1.94
C ALA A 133 15.85 7.91 -2.50
N LEU A 134 15.32 8.80 -1.65
CA LEU A 134 14.93 10.15 -2.06
C LEU A 134 16.15 10.96 -2.59
N ALA A 135 17.29 10.90 -1.91
CA ALA A 135 18.52 11.58 -2.35
C ALA A 135 19.01 11.02 -3.70
N ALA A 136 19.00 9.70 -3.86
CA ALA A 136 19.43 9.04 -5.09
C ALA A 136 18.47 9.33 -6.26
N MET A 137 17.16 9.42 -6.02
CA MET A 137 16.18 9.83 -7.03
C MET A 137 16.43 11.25 -7.52
N ARG A 138 16.71 12.20 -6.62
CA ARG A 138 17.08 13.57 -6.99
C ARG A 138 18.30 13.59 -7.90
N LYS A 139 19.37 12.88 -7.50
CA LYS A 139 20.62 12.80 -8.29
C LYS A 139 20.40 12.22 -9.69
N ARG A 140 19.48 11.26 -9.83
CA ARG A 140 19.15 10.62 -11.13
C ARG A 140 18.07 11.36 -11.92
N GLY A 141 17.54 12.46 -11.41
CA GLY A 141 16.47 13.21 -12.04
C GLY A 141 15.14 12.46 -12.14
N LEU A 142 14.88 11.50 -11.26
CA LEU A 142 13.63 10.74 -11.19
C LEU A 142 12.56 11.45 -10.36
N LEU A 143 12.94 12.43 -9.54
CA LEU A 143 12.02 13.15 -8.67
C LEU A 143 11.43 14.36 -9.39
N ASP A 144 10.09 14.40 -9.45
CA ASP A 144 9.30 15.53 -9.90
C ASP A 144 8.05 15.62 -9.04
N ARG A 145 7.93 16.65 -8.21
CA ARG A 145 6.79 16.82 -7.28
C ARG A 145 5.43 16.98 -7.97
N ALA A 146 5.42 17.35 -9.26
CA ALA A 146 4.22 17.46 -10.06
C ALA A 146 3.83 16.14 -10.75
N ALA A 147 4.68 15.12 -10.66
CA ALA A 147 4.38 13.81 -11.24
C ALA A 147 3.17 13.15 -10.55
N PRO A 148 2.30 12.45 -11.30
CA PRO A 148 1.14 11.79 -10.71
C PRO A 148 1.47 10.46 -10.04
N LEU A 149 2.71 10.00 -10.10
CA LEU A 149 3.14 8.69 -9.64
C LEU A 149 3.96 8.78 -8.34
N ARG A 150 3.77 7.78 -7.51
CA ARG A 150 4.62 7.44 -6.36
C ARG A 150 5.42 6.18 -6.70
N LEU A 151 6.71 6.19 -6.35
CA LEU A 151 7.55 5.00 -6.42
C LEU A 151 7.43 4.21 -5.13
N HIS A 152 7.25 2.89 -5.24
CA HIS A 152 7.21 1.96 -4.13
C HIS A 152 8.37 0.97 -4.23
N LEU A 153 9.18 0.90 -3.19
CA LEU A 153 10.27 -0.05 -3.03
C LEU A 153 9.87 -1.04 -1.93
N CYS A 154 9.25 -2.15 -2.32
CA CYS A 154 8.65 -3.11 -1.40
C CYS A 154 9.65 -4.22 -1.08
N LEU A 155 10.19 -4.22 0.12
CA LEU A 155 11.15 -5.23 0.59
C LEU A 155 10.44 -6.56 0.81
N ALA A 156 10.95 -7.62 0.18
CA ALA A 156 10.57 -9.01 0.46
C ALA A 156 11.56 -9.66 1.43
N SER A 157 12.83 -9.25 1.38
CA SER A 157 13.89 -9.67 2.31
C SER A 157 14.99 -8.60 2.36
N GLY A 158 16.07 -8.88 3.10
CA GLY A 158 17.27 -8.03 3.10
C GLY A 158 17.98 -7.93 1.74
N THR A 159 17.71 -8.84 0.81
CA THR A 159 18.35 -8.94 -0.51
C THR A 159 17.34 -9.06 -1.66
N ALA A 160 16.03 -8.92 -1.40
CA ALA A 160 15.00 -9.00 -2.41
C ALA A 160 13.98 -7.85 -2.27
N MET A 161 13.57 -7.30 -3.41
CA MET A 161 12.70 -6.13 -3.47
C MET A 161 11.82 -6.19 -4.72
N THR A 162 10.54 -5.84 -4.58
CA THR A 162 9.68 -5.50 -5.69
C THR A 162 9.70 -3.99 -5.89
N VAL A 163 9.99 -3.56 -7.11
CA VAL A 163 9.86 -2.15 -7.54
C VAL A 163 8.51 -1.98 -8.17
N ALA A 164 7.73 -1.04 -7.66
CA ALA A 164 6.37 -0.81 -8.11
C ALA A 164 6.05 0.69 -8.16
N SER A 165 4.94 1.03 -8.78
CA SER A 165 4.41 2.40 -8.82
C SER A 165 2.92 2.41 -8.57
N ALA A 166 2.41 3.54 -8.08
CA ALA A 166 0.99 3.80 -7.97
C ALA A 166 0.69 5.27 -8.29
N ARG A 167 -0.51 5.54 -8.80
CA ARG A 167 -1.00 6.93 -8.90
C ARG A 167 -1.31 7.43 -7.49
N ILE A 168 -0.91 8.65 -7.19
CA ILE A 168 -1.12 9.26 -5.86
C ILE A 168 -2.61 9.43 -5.57
N ASP A 169 -3.38 9.86 -6.57
CA ASP A 169 -4.83 10.09 -6.48
C ASP A 169 -5.69 8.81 -6.46
N GLY A 170 -5.12 7.66 -6.89
CA GLY A 170 -5.79 6.37 -6.98
C GLY A 170 -5.22 5.29 -6.05
N SER A 171 -4.37 5.64 -5.09
CA SER A 171 -3.74 4.70 -4.15
C SER A 171 -3.95 5.11 -2.70
N ALA A 172 -3.82 4.14 -1.79
CA ALA A 172 -3.88 4.41 -0.37
C ALA A 172 -2.86 5.49 0.04
N PRO A 173 -3.26 6.50 0.84
CA PRO A 173 -2.38 7.61 1.21
C PRO A 173 -1.41 7.27 2.36
N TRP A 174 -1.28 5.98 2.69
CA TRP A 174 -0.40 5.48 3.75
C TRP A 174 0.46 4.33 3.25
N PRO A 175 1.74 4.24 3.68
CA PRO A 175 2.59 3.11 3.36
C PRO A 175 1.96 1.77 3.78
N GLY A 176 1.98 0.79 2.88
CA GLY A 176 1.32 -0.51 3.07
C GLY A 176 -0.20 -0.44 3.23
N GLY A 177 -0.83 0.70 2.92
CA GLY A 177 -2.25 0.95 3.11
C GLY A 177 -2.69 1.03 4.58
N ILE A 178 -1.76 1.27 5.52
CA ILE A 178 -2.02 1.26 6.96
C ILE A 178 -1.86 2.66 7.54
N PRO A 179 -2.93 3.32 7.99
CA PRO A 179 -2.83 4.56 8.75
C PRO A 179 -2.20 4.27 10.12
N ARG A 180 -0.95 4.66 10.29
CA ARG A 180 -0.22 4.44 11.54
C ARG A 180 -0.49 5.59 12.51
N LEU A 181 -1.67 5.54 13.14
CA LEU A 181 -2.14 6.55 14.06
C LEU A 181 -1.38 6.52 15.39
N LYS A 182 -1.15 7.69 15.96
CA LYS A 182 -0.55 7.83 17.29
C LYS A 182 -1.65 8.06 18.31
N LEU A 183 -1.64 7.25 19.37
CA LEU A 183 -2.53 7.47 20.51
C LEU A 183 -2.20 8.81 21.17
N LEU A 184 -3.19 9.68 21.27
CA LEU A 184 -3.05 10.91 22.01
C LEU A 184 -3.02 10.63 23.50
N ARG A 185 -2.28 11.46 24.25
CA ARG A 185 -2.03 11.23 25.67
C ARG A 185 -3.31 11.32 26.50
N GLU A 186 -4.27 12.12 26.05
CA GLU A 186 -5.56 12.38 26.69
C GLU A 186 -6.60 11.30 26.37
N ALA A 187 -6.34 10.42 25.40
CA ALA A 187 -7.30 9.39 25.02
C ALA A 187 -7.49 8.36 26.13
N PRO A 188 -8.74 8.08 26.55
CA PRO A 188 -9.01 7.18 27.67
C PRO A 188 -8.65 5.73 27.36
N SER A 189 -8.55 5.36 26.10
CA SER A 189 -8.13 4.01 25.70
C SER A 189 -7.65 3.95 24.25
N ARG A 190 -6.95 2.86 23.91
CA ARG A 190 -6.50 2.58 22.53
C ARG A 190 -7.65 2.36 21.55
N SER A 191 -8.88 2.11 22.03
CA SER A 191 -10.05 1.94 21.17
C SER A 191 -10.39 3.22 20.37
N ALA A 192 -9.96 4.39 20.84
CA ALA A 192 -10.06 5.65 20.10
C ALA A 192 -9.40 5.56 18.71
N LEU A 193 -8.26 4.87 18.59
CA LEU A 193 -7.57 4.69 17.32
C LEU A 193 -8.37 3.84 16.32
N LYS A 194 -9.16 2.89 16.80
CA LYS A 194 -9.92 1.99 15.92
C LYS A 194 -11.02 2.74 15.18
N ILE A 195 -11.74 3.63 15.85
CA ILE A 195 -12.78 4.41 15.20
C ILE A 195 -12.16 5.47 14.28
N GLU A 196 -11.06 6.10 14.68
CA GLU A 196 -10.33 7.05 13.86
C GLU A 196 -9.80 6.39 12.57
N GLU A 197 -9.22 5.19 12.69
CA GLU A 197 -8.79 4.39 11.54
C GLU A 197 -9.97 4.04 10.62
N ALA A 198 -11.10 3.61 11.20
CA ALA A 198 -12.31 3.30 10.42
C ALA A 198 -12.79 4.52 9.62
N TRP A 199 -12.81 5.70 10.20
CA TRP A 199 -13.20 6.92 9.49
C TRP A 199 -12.23 7.27 8.34
N LEU A 200 -10.94 7.05 8.54
CA LEU A 200 -9.94 7.33 7.50
C LEU A 200 -9.98 6.33 6.34
N VAL A 201 -10.25 5.06 6.65
CA VAL A 201 -10.22 3.98 5.66
C VAL A 201 -11.55 3.83 4.93
N LEU A 202 -12.68 3.96 5.64
CA LEU A 202 -14.00 3.66 5.11
C LEU A 202 -14.75 4.87 4.55
N LEU A 203 -14.39 6.08 4.97
CA LEU A 203 -15.04 7.31 4.52
C LEU A 203 -14.10 8.13 3.64
N ASP A 204 -14.61 8.68 2.55
CA ASP A 204 -13.89 9.68 1.78
C ASP A 204 -13.90 11.06 2.48
N ASP A 205 -13.19 12.04 1.92
CA ASP A 205 -13.07 13.37 2.54
C ASP A 205 -14.41 14.11 2.63
N ALA A 206 -15.29 13.93 1.62
CA ALA A 206 -16.61 14.57 1.58
C ALA A 206 -17.55 13.92 2.60
N GLU A 207 -17.53 12.59 2.71
CA GLU A 207 -18.29 11.85 3.71
C GLU A 207 -17.84 12.20 5.12
N ARG A 208 -16.53 12.26 5.39
CA ARG A 208 -16.02 12.71 6.69
C ARG A 208 -16.45 14.12 7.04
N ALA A 209 -16.33 15.05 6.10
CA ALA A 209 -16.77 16.42 6.31
C ALA A 209 -18.27 16.54 6.56
N SER A 210 -19.08 15.69 5.95
CA SER A 210 -20.52 15.67 6.11
C SER A 210 -20.99 14.99 7.40
N TRP A 211 -20.38 13.83 7.74
CA TRP A 211 -20.85 12.96 8.82
C TRP A 211 -20.17 13.21 10.16
N LEU A 212 -18.98 13.82 10.17
CA LEU A 212 -18.21 14.09 11.38
C LEU A 212 -18.07 15.61 11.65
N ARG A 213 -19.16 16.34 11.46
CA ARG A 213 -19.17 17.80 11.69
C ARG A 213 -19.61 18.17 13.11
N PRO A 214 -19.15 19.30 13.66
CA PRO A 214 -19.62 19.80 14.94
C PRO A 214 -21.16 19.94 14.99
N GLY A 215 -21.76 19.61 16.11
CA GLY A 215 -23.22 19.67 16.32
C GLY A 215 -23.98 18.42 15.88
N MET A 216 -23.31 17.40 15.41
CA MET A 216 -23.92 16.08 15.16
C MET A 216 -24.22 15.36 16.47
N SER A 217 -25.30 14.59 16.48
CA SER A 217 -25.59 13.65 17.58
C SER A 217 -25.05 12.26 17.24
N ALA A 218 -24.38 11.65 18.20
CA ALA A 218 -23.86 10.28 18.07
C ALA A 218 -24.26 9.44 19.30
N VAL A 219 -24.36 8.12 19.12
CA VAL A 219 -24.64 7.17 20.20
C VAL A 219 -23.54 6.13 20.21
N ASP A 220 -22.88 5.97 21.35
CA ASP A 220 -21.85 4.94 21.57
C ASP A 220 -22.43 3.85 22.47
N LEU A 221 -22.77 2.69 21.91
CA LEU A 221 -23.32 1.55 22.63
C LEU A 221 -22.18 0.71 23.22
N GLY A 222 -22.16 0.59 24.54
CA GLY A 222 -21.07 -0.08 25.26
C GLY A 222 -19.83 0.80 25.41
N ALA A 223 -20.04 2.09 25.66
CA ALA A 223 -19.04 3.15 25.64
C ALA A 223 -17.82 2.96 26.55
N ALA A 224 -17.92 2.21 27.65
CA ALA A 224 -16.80 2.04 28.58
C ALA A 224 -15.58 1.37 27.90
N PRO A 225 -14.37 1.90 28.10
CA PRO A 225 -13.91 3.02 28.91
C PRO A 225 -13.96 4.40 28.24
N GLY A 226 -14.76 4.58 27.17
CA GLY A 226 -15.02 5.89 26.60
C GLY A 226 -14.11 6.30 25.43
N GLY A 227 -13.34 5.38 24.86
CA GLY A 227 -12.42 5.71 23.76
C GLY A 227 -13.14 6.20 22.49
N TRP A 228 -14.24 5.60 22.12
CA TRP A 228 -15.05 6.05 20.98
C TRP A 228 -15.82 7.32 21.29
N THR A 229 -16.46 7.38 22.46
CA THR A 229 -17.15 8.59 22.95
C THR A 229 -16.21 9.79 22.94
N TRP A 230 -14.97 9.62 23.43
CA TRP A 230 -13.96 10.67 23.44
C TRP A 230 -13.62 11.17 22.03
N GLN A 231 -13.47 10.25 21.08
CA GLN A 231 -13.15 10.58 19.69
C GLN A 231 -14.34 11.27 18.99
N LEU A 232 -15.58 10.87 19.32
CA LEU A 232 -16.80 11.51 18.80
C LEU A 232 -17.05 12.90 19.36
N ALA A 233 -16.60 13.18 20.60
CA ALA A 233 -16.78 14.48 21.26
C ALA A 233 -15.70 15.52 20.90
N ARG A 234 -14.63 15.10 20.22
CA ARG A 234 -13.49 15.92 19.85
C ARG A 234 -13.65 16.58 18.48
#